data_73afd7afd2327ef8d29c7e327e349dd4
#
_entry.id   73afd7afd2327ef8d29c7e327e349dd4
#
_cell.length_a   1.000
_cell.length_b   1.000
_cell.length_c   1.000
_cell.angle_alpha   90.00
_cell.angle_beta   90.00
_cell.angle_gamma   90.00
#
_symmetry.space_group_name_H-M   'P 1'
#
loop_
_entity.id
_entity.type
_entity.pdbx_description
1 polymer ?
#
loop_
_entity_poly.entity_id
_entity_poly.type
_entity_poly.pdbx_seq_one_letter_code
_entity_poly.pdbx_strand_id
1 'polypeptide(L)'
;MHRLRSRVHAHLEVIYGDKAKDIVDSVIGAMRYLDTVSEPEPYQNYWDESDCWMITYASSIREEGQPGLKTLQAFCDKYLADTVNGLHILPFYPYSSDDGFAVMDYCAVDEANGSWEDIQSIASRYR
;
A
#
# COMPACT_ATOMS: atom_id res chain seq x y z
N MET A 1 0.73 -16.94 -19.51
CA MET A 1 1.15 -15.67 -20.10
C MET A 1 0.30 -15.16 -21.25
N HIS A 2 0.06 -15.94 -22.29
CA HIS A 2 -0.75 -15.52 -23.45
C HIS A 2 -2.15 -15.01 -23.05
N ARG A 3 -2.82 -15.69 -22.13
CA ARG A 3 -4.18 -15.33 -21.67
C ARG A 3 -4.23 -14.00 -20.90
N LEU A 4 -3.20 -13.69 -20.11
CA LEU A 4 -3.09 -12.41 -19.40
C LEU A 4 -2.87 -11.26 -20.39
N ARG A 5 -1.91 -11.43 -21.31
CA ARG A 5 -1.62 -10.44 -22.37
C ARG A 5 -2.86 -10.08 -23.18
N SER A 6 -3.64 -11.08 -23.61
CA SER A 6 -4.87 -10.85 -24.37
C SER A 6 -5.91 -10.08 -23.56
N ARG A 7 -6.06 -10.36 -22.27
CA ARG A 7 -6.98 -9.63 -21.39
C ARG A 7 -6.54 -8.18 -21.18
N VAL A 8 -5.26 -7.96 -20.90
CA VAL A 8 -4.69 -6.60 -20.75
C VAL A 8 -4.85 -5.82 -22.05
N HIS A 9 -4.55 -6.42 -23.19
CA HIS A 9 -4.73 -5.79 -24.51
C HIS A 9 -6.19 -5.35 -24.73
N ALA A 10 -7.16 -6.22 -24.45
CA ALA A 10 -8.57 -5.88 -24.63
C ALA A 10 -9.01 -4.67 -23.78
N HIS A 11 -8.52 -4.54 -22.54
CA HIS A 11 -8.81 -3.37 -21.72
C HIS A 11 -8.09 -2.11 -22.22
N LEU A 12 -6.83 -2.24 -22.64
CA LEU A 12 -6.09 -1.13 -23.21
C LEU A 12 -6.69 -0.64 -24.54
N GLU A 13 -7.27 -1.53 -25.34
CA GLU A 13 -7.94 -1.18 -26.59
C GLU A 13 -9.16 -0.27 -26.36
N VAL A 14 -9.92 -0.52 -25.29
CA VAL A 14 -11.04 0.35 -24.87
C VAL A 14 -10.56 1.75 -24.49
N ILE A 15 -9.38 1.88 -23.86
CA ILE A 15 -8.85 3.15 -23.35
C ILE A 15 -8.06 3.91 -24.42
N TYR A 16 -7.23 3.21 -25.18
CA TYR A 16 -6.22 3.80 -26.06
C TYR A 16 -6.40 3.48 -27.55
N GLY A 17 -7.43 2.69 -27.93
CA GLY A 17 -7.71 2.28 -29.29
C GLY A 17 -6.51 1.55 -29.90
N ASP A 18 -6.16 1.90 -31.15
CA ASP A 18 -5.09 1.26 -31.92
C ASP A 18 -3.71 1.30 -31.24
N LYS A 19 -3.47 2.27 -30.34
CA LYS A 19 -2.22 2.38 -29.57
C LYS A 19 -2.05 1.27 -28.53
N ALA A 20 -3.09 0.52 -28.22
CA ALA A 20 -3.04 -0.58 -27.25
C ALA A 20 -1.96 -1.61 -27.61
N LYS A 21 -1.74 -1.85 -28.91
CA LYS A 21 -0.73 -2.79 -29.41
C LYS A 21 0.69 -2.41 -29.01
N ASP A 22 0.97 -1.10 -29.00
CA ASP A 22 2.31 -0.57 -28.74
C ASP A 22 2.65 -0.55 -27.24
N ILE A 23 1.63 -0.44 -26.40
CA ILE A 23 1.80 -0.27 -24.94
C ILE A 23 1.59 -1.56 -24.14
N VAL A 24 0.91 -2.58 -24.71
CA VAL A 24 0.58 -3.81 -23.97
C VAL A 24 1.82 -4.51 -23.42
N ASP A 25 2.89 -4.55 -24.16
CA ASP A 25 4.11 -5.24 -23.75
C ASP A 25 4.86 -4.47 -22.67
N SER A 26 4.80 -3.13 -22.69
CA SER A 26 5.32 -2.29 -21.60
C SER A 26 4.53 -2.48 -20.30
N VAL A 27 3.21 -2.56 -20.39
CA VAL A 27 2.34 -2.82 -19.23
C VAL A 27 2.61 -4.22 -18.66
N ILE A 28 2.68 -5.24 -19.52
CA ILE A 28 3.02 -6.61 -19.09
C ILE A 28 4.42 -6.66 -18.48
N GLY A 29 5.38 -5.93 -19.05
CA GLY A 29 6.73 -5.80 -18.48
C GLY A 29 6.74 -5.17 -17.10
N ALA A 30 5.96 -4.11 -16.90
CA ALA A 30 5.78 -3.47 -15.59
C ALA A 30 5.10 -4.42 -14.57
N MET A 31 4.10 -5.19 -15.00
CA MET A 31 3.44 -6.19 -14.14
C MET A 31 4.38 -7.33 -13.73
N ARG A 32 5.36 -7.70 -14.55
CA ARG A 32 6.37 -8.71 -14.23
C ARG A 32 7.30 -8.32 -13.08
N TYR A 33 7.43 -7.04 -12.80
CA TYR A 33 8.13 -6.60 -11.60
C TYR A 33 7.47 -7.13 -10.31
N LEU A 34 6.18 -7.47 -10.40
CA LEU A 34 5.42 -8.12 -9.33
C LEU A 34 5.58 -9.67 -9.32
N ASP A 35 6.13 -10.27 -10.39
CA ASP A 35 6.38 -11.72 -10.46
C ASP A 35 7.51 -12.19 -9.50
N THR A 36 8.25 -11.26 -8.91
CA THR A 36 9.19 -11.55 -7.83
C THR A 36 8.52 -11.72 -6.46
N VAL A 37 7.26 -11.36 -6.35
CA VAL A 37 6.42 -11.70 -5.21
C VAL A 37 5.98 -13.15 -5.40
N SER A 38 6.39 -14.05 -4.52
CA SER A 38 5.98 -15.46 -4.60
C SER A 38 4.46 -15.53 -4.66
N GLU A 39 3.93 -16.20 -5.68
CA GLU A 39 2.48 -16.44 -5.73
C GLU A 39 2.07 -17.16 -4.44
N PRO A 40 1.03 -16.68 -3.78
CA PRO A 40 0.51 -17.37 -2.62
C PRO A 40 0.05 -18.77 -3.02
N GLU A 41 0.35 -19.77 -2.19
CA GLU A 41 -0.10 -21.14 -2.43
C GLU A 41 -1.63 -21.18 -2.61
N PRO A 42 -2.11 -21.83 -3.68
CA PRO A 42 -3.55 -21.99 -3.88
C PRO A 42 -4.18 -22.65 -2.66
N TYR A 43 -5.30 -22.13 -2.22
CA TYR A 43 -6.10 -22.68 -1.11
C TYR A 43 -5.54 -22.47 0.31
N GLN A 44 -4.50 -21.67 0.51
CA GLN A 44 -4.15 -21.24 1.87
C GLN A 44 -5.26 -20.34 2.42
N ASN A 45 -5.68 -20.61 3.64
CA ASN A 45 -6.50 -19.67 4.40
C ASN A 45 -5.56 -18.58 4.94
N TYR A 46 -5.58 -17.40 4.29
CA TYR A 46 -4.72 -16.27 4.69
C TYR A 46 -5.27 -15.53 5.89
N TRP A 47 -6.48 -15.83 6.30
CA TRP A 47 -7.22 -15.14 7.34
C TRP A 47 -7.79 -16.16 8.31
N ASP A 48 -7.61 -15.92 9.60
CA ASP A 48 -8.21 -16.70 10.67
C ASP A 48 -8.61 -15.79 11.85
N GLU A 49 -9.08 -16.40 12.92
CA GLU A 49 -9.54 -15.70 14.10
C GLU A 49 -8.45 -14.93 14.87
N SER A 50 -7.19 -15.13 14.54
CA SER A 50 -6.06 -14.37 15.09
C SER A 50 -5.77 -13.07 14.31
N ASP A 51 -6.37 -12.91 13.13
CA ASP A 51 -6.20 -11.71 12.33
C ASP A 51 -7.02 -10.55 12.90
N CYS A 52 -6.33 -9.59 13.47
CA CYS A 52 -6.89 -8.37 14.01
C CYS A 52 -6.26 -7.15 13.34
N TRP A 53 -7.09 -6.30 12.73
CA TRP A 53 -6.65 -5.12 11.99
C TRP A 53 -7.10 -3.85 12.67
N MET A 54 -6.17 -2.91 12.81
CA MET A 54 -6.47 -1.54 13.22
C MET A 54 -6.47 -0.61 12.00
N ILE A 55 -7.50 0.22 11.89
CA ILE A 55 -7.59 1.31 10.91
C ILE A 55 -7.29 2.60 11.66
N THR A 56 -6.35 3.40 11.17
CA THR A 56 -5.90 4.62 11.84
C THR A 56 -5.30 5.62 10.85
N TYR A 57 -5.25 6.89 11.23
CA TYR A 57 -4.40 7.87 10.57
C TYR A 57 -2.98 7.82 11.14
N ALA A 58 -1.98 8.18 10.33
CA ALA A 58 -0.61 8.37 10.80
C ALA A 58 -0.52 9.38 11.94
N SER A 59 -1.42 10.37 11.95
CA SER A 59 -1.48 11.47 12.93
C SER A 59 -2.44 11.24 14.09
N SER A 60 -3.01 10.04 14.26
CA SER A 60 -3.97 9.75 15.36
C SER A 60 -3.33 9.88 16.73
N ILE A 61 -2.03 9.61 16.82
CA ILE A 61 -1.24 9.78 18.03
C ILE A 61 -0.09 10.72 17.70
N ARG A 62 0.09 11.74 18.51
CA ARG A 62 1.12 12.77 18.26
C ARG A 62 2.02 12.93 19.48
N GLU A 63 3.29 13.11 19.19
CA GLU A 63 4.33 13.50 20.13
C GLU A 63 5.04 14.73 19.58
N GLU A 64 5.32 15.72 20.43
CA GLU A 64 5.98 16.94 19.99
C GLU A 64 7.38 16.64 19.43
N GLY A 65 7.67 17.14 18.25
CA GLY A 65 8.95 16.94 17.58
C GLY A 65 9.13 15.58 16.90
N GLN A 66 8.09 14.73 16.85
CA GLN A 66 8.14 13.43 16.19
C GLN A 66 7.16 13.36 15.00
N PRO A 67 7.55 12.74 13.86
CA PRO A 67 6.62 12.42 12.80
C PRO A 67 5.54 11.44 13.27
N GLY A 68 4.32 11.59 12.72
CA GLY A 68 3.17 10.80 13.15
C GLY A 68 3.37 9.28 13.03
N LEU A 69 3.98 8.80 11.94
CA LEU A 69 4.24 7.36 11.72
C LEU A 69 5.18 6.76 12.79
N LYS A 70 6.19 7.50 13.23
CA LYS A 70 7.10 7.04 14.29
C LYS A 70 6.39 6.91 15.63
N THR A 71 5.58 7.91 15.97
CA THR A 71 4.79 7.87 17.21
C THR A 71 3.75 6.74 17.16
N LEU A 72 3.08 6.56 16.01
CA LEU A 72 2.15 5.46 15.78
C LEU A 72 2.83 4.11 15.94
N GLN A 73 3.99 3.90 15.32
CA GLN A 73 4.75 2.66 15.43
C GLN A 73 5.13 2.37 16.90
N ALA A 74 5.69 3.35 17.60
CA ALA A 74 6.09 3.20 18.98
C ALA A 74 4.89 2.82 19.89
N PHE A 75 3.73 3.41 19.63
CA PHE A 75 2.49 3.06 20.33
C PHE A 75 2.05 1.63 20.03
N CYS A 76 1.99 1.25 18.75
CA CYS A 76 1.59 -0.08 18.34
C CYS A 76 2.52 -1.15 18.92
N ASP A 77 3.83 -0.94 18.84
CA ASP A 77 4.85 -1.86 19.37
C ASP A 77 4.73 -2.06 20.88
N LYS A 78 4.38 -1.00 21.59
CA LYS A 78 4.30 -1.04 23.05
C LYS A 78 2.99 -1.62 23.58
N TYR A 79 1.88 -1.34 22.92
CA TYR A 79 0.56 -1.60 23.48
C TYR A 79 -0.27 -2.61 22.67
N LEU A 80 0.05 -2.84 21.39
CA LEU A 80 -0.79 -3.62 20.48
C LEU A 80 -0.05 -4.80 19.82
N ALA A 81 1.24 -4.98 20.06
CA ALA A 81 2.07 -5.98 19.36
C ALA A 81 1.51 -7.42 19.46
N ASP A 82 0.87 -7.77 20.58
CA ASP A 82 0.31 -9.09 20.81
C ASP A 82 -1.19 -9.18 20.49
N THR A 83 -1.79 -8.09 19.99
CA THR A 83 -3.25 -8.01 19.77
C THR A 83 -3.58 -7.71 18.31
N VAL A 84 -2.78 -6.87 17.65
CA VAL A 84 -3.01 -6.41 16.29
C VAL A 84 -1.87 -6.89 15.41
N ASN A 85 -2.20 -7.57 14.32
CA ASN A 85 -1.23 -8.07 13.35
C ASN A 85 -1.31 -7.37 11.98
N GLY A 86 -2.31 -6.51 11.78
CA GLY A 86 -2.47 -5.71 10.56
C GLY A 86 -2.80 -4.24 10.85
N LEU A 87 -2.23 -3.34 10.05
CA LEU A 87 -2.48 -1.91 10.11
C LEU A 87 -2.95 -1.38 8.76
N HIS A 88 -4.14 -0.79 8.74
CA HIS A 88 -4.61 0.01 7.62
C HIS A 88 -4.39 1.49 7.97
N ILE A 89 -3.31 2.07 7.47
CA ILE A 89 -3.02 3.49 7.64
C ILE A 89 -3.77 4.26 6.56
N LEU A 90 -4.70 5.12 6.97
CA LEU A 90 -5.44 6.01 6.08
C LEU A 90 -4.47 6.96 5.36
N PRO A 91 -4.89 7.64 4.26
CA PRO A 91 -3.97 8.35 3.39
C PRO A 91 -2.96 9.21 4.14
N PHE A 92 -1.68 8.91 3.95
CA PHE A 92 -0.54 9.59 4.58
C PHE A 92 0.31 10.36 3.55
N TYR A 93 -0.19 10.49 2.34
CA TYR A 93 0.43 11.20 1.23
C TYR A 93 0.25 12.72 1.36
N PRO A 94 1.04 13.54 0.65
CA PRO A 94 0.73 14.96 0.48
C PRO A 94 -0.66 15.13 -0.13
N TYR A 95 -1.47 16.02 0.44
CA TYR A 95 -2.85 16.21 0.05
C TYR A 95 -3.23 17.69 0.01
N SER A 96 -4.27 18.03 -0.74
CA SER A 96 -4.79 19.38 -0.83
C SER A 96 -5.99 19.65 0.10
N SER A 97 -6.75 18.62 0.42
CA SER A 97 -7.97 18.71 1.22
C SER A 97 -8.49 17.33 1.64
N ASP A 98 -9.63 17.30 2.33
CA ASP A 98 -10.41 16.11 2.66
C ASP A 98 -9.63 15.10 3.54
N ASP A 99 -8.93 15.63 4.55
CA ASP A 99 -8.18 14.84 5.55
C ASP A 99 -7.26 13.77 4.95
N GLY A 100 -6.62 14.08 3.82
CA GLY A 100 -5.71 13.19 3.13
C GLY A 100 -6.31 12.47 1.92
N PHE A 101 -7.63 12.50 1.72
CA PHE A 101 -8.25 11.78 0.61
C PHE A 101 -8.13 12.48 -0.75
N ALA A 102 -7.85 13.80 -0.77
CA ALA A 102 -7.51 14.53 -1.98
C ALA A 102 -5.99 14.51 -2.23
N VAL A 103 -5.45 13.35 -2.56
CA VAL A 103 -4.02 13.09 -2.70
C VAL A 103 -3.41 13.88 -3.86
N MET A 104 -2.30 14.57 -3.62
CA MET A 104 -1.54 15.30 -4.65
C MET A 104 -0.39 14.48 -5.22
N ASP A 105 0.25 13.63 -4.41
CA ASP A 105 1.36 12.79 -4.85
C ASP A 105 1.34 11.44 -4.13
N TYR A 106 1.11 10.36 -4.87
CA TYR A 106 1.15 8.99 -4.36
C TYR A 106 2.57 8.42 -4.20
N CYS A 107 3.59 9.13 -4.68
CA CYS A 107 4.98 8.69 -4.57
C CYS A 107 5.71 9.29 -3.37
N ALA A 108 5.06 10.21 -2.64
CA ALA A 108 5.63 10.87 -1.46
C ALA A 108 4.82 10.55 -0.19
N VAL A 109 5.46 10.65 0.96
CA VAL A 109 4.83 10.70 2.28
C VAL A 109 4.77 12.16 2.72
N ASP A 110 3.66 12.60 3.29
CA ASP A 110 3.55 13.94 3.88
C ASP A 110 4.58 14.11 5.00
N GLU A 111 5.35 15.21 4.96
CA GLU A 111 6.46 15.44 5.90
C GLU A 111 6.04 15.43 7.37
N ALA A 112 4.83 15.87 7.68
CA ALA A 112 4.29 15.83 9.04
C ALA A 112 4.00 14.40 9.51
N ASN A 113 3.77 13.48 8.57
CA ASN A 113 3.53 12.07 8.87
C ASN A 113 4.83 11.26 8.96
N GLY A 114 5.87 11.60 8.18
CA GLY A 114 7.16 10.91 8.19
C GLY A 114 7.71 10.61 6.80
N SER A 115 8.23 9.41 6.59
CA SER A 115 8.90 9.00 5.38
C SER A 115 8.53 7.59 4.93
N TRP A 116 8.97 7.18 3.72
CA TRP A 116 8.83 5.80 3.25
C TRP A 116 9.60 4.80 4.10
N GLU A 117 10.71 5.20 4.73
CA GLU A 117 11.46 4.37 5.68
C GLU A 117 10.62 4.04 6.92
N ASP A 118 9.81 5.00 7.39
CA ASP A 118 8.90 4.79 8.51
C ASP A 118 7.79 3.81 8.13
N ILE A 119 7.22 3.92 6.92
CA ILE A 119 6.26 2.95 6.38
C ILE A 119 6.89 1.56 6.29
N GLN A 120 8.11 1.43 5.76
CA GLN A 120 8.80 0.14 5.65
C GLN A 120 9.08 -0.47 7.01
N SER A 121 9.43 0.37 8.00
CA SER A 121 9.64 -0.08 9.38
C SER A 121 8.36 -0.68 9.96
N ILE A 122 7.22 -0.02 9.78
CA ILE A 122 5.91 -0.54 10.20
C ILE A 122 5.58 -1.84 9.46
N ALA A 123 5.73 -1.86 8.13
CA ALA A 123 5.42 -3.02 7.29
C ALA A 123 6.33 -4.23 7.56
N SER A 124 7.47 -4.06 8.23
CA SER A 124 8.31 -5.17 8.68
C SER A 124 7.72 -5.95 9.87
N ARG A 125 6.73 -5.40 10.55
CA ARG A 125 6.13 -5.95 11.78
C ARG A 125 4.64 -6.24 11.64
N TYR A 126 3.94 -5.42 10.88
CA TYR A 126 2.50 -5.50 10.67
C TYR A 126 2.19 -5.78 9.19
N ARG A 127 1.10 -6.49 8.93
CA ARG A 127 0.57 -6.67 7.57
C ARG A 127 -0.07 -5.38 7.06
#